data_d5e54a8e8950ec2488a8d779bc8a5dd3
#
_entry.id   d5e54a8e8950ec2488a8d779bc8a5dd3
#
_cell.length_a   1.000
_cell.length_b   1.000
_cell.length_c   1.000
_cell.angle_alpha   90.00
_cell.angle_beta   90.00
_cell.angle_gamma   90.00
#
_symmetry.space_group_name_H-M   'P 1'
#
loop_
_entity.id
_entity.type
_entity.pdbx_description
1 polymer ?
#
loop_
_entity_poly.entity_id
_entity_poly.type
_entity_poly.pdbx_seq_one_letter_code
_entity_poly.pdbx_strand_id
1 'polypeptide(L)'
;MNPLILAIDTTRESGSLALMRGQELVEETMLRAPDGFAHVIYQHLAQLLGRHGMKPAMVDCFAAASGPGSFTGVRVGLACVKGLADALGKPAVAVSNLQALASFGSAPLRAVVLDARRGEIYGAV
;
A
#
# COMPACT_ATOMS: atom_id res chain seq x y z
N MET A 1 -10.12 -13.77 14.92
CA MET A 1 -9.73 -14.12 13.55
C MET A 1 -8.68 -13.17 13.04
N ASN A 2 -7.67 -13.70 12.36
CA ASN A 2 -6.56 -12.89 11.85
C ASN A 2 -6.65 -12.78 10.34
N PRO A 3 -7.26 -11.71 9.81
CA PRO A 3 -7.40 -11.54 8.36
C PRO A 3 -6.03 -11.39 7.69
N LEU A 4 -5.94 -11.92 6.51
CA LEU A 4 -4.77 -11.76 5.64
C LEU A 4 -4.97 -10.50 4.81
N ILE A 5 -4.07 -9.53 4.98
CA ILE A 5 -4.15 -8.22 4.32
C ILE A 5 -2.93 -8.04 3.43
N LEU A 6 -3.17 -7.65 2.19
CA LEU A 6 -2.12 -7.26 1.27
C LEU A 6 -2.20 -5.76 1.03
N ALA A 7 -1.14 -5.04 1.37
CA ALA A 7 -1.07 -3.60 1.25
C ALA A 7 -0.05 -3.19 0.20
N ILE A 8 -0.37 -2.16 -0.56
CA ILE A 8 0.43 -1.67 -1.68
C ILE A 8 0.66 -0.17 -1.50
N ASP A 9 1.91 0.24 -1.60
CA ASP A 9 2.26 1.67 -1.65
C ASP A 9 3.09 1.94 -2.90
N THR A 10 2.52 2.66 -3.85
CA THR A 10 3.18 3.12 -5.07
C THR A 10 3.15 4.64 -5.18
N THR A 11 3.00 5.32 -4.06
CA THR A 11 2.81 6.78 -4.03
C THR A 11 4.11 7.57 -4.11
N ARG A 12 5.27 6.89 -4.08
CA ARG A 12 6.60 7.50 -4.17
C ARG A 12 7.44 6.78 -5.22
N GLU A 13 8.68 7.24 -5.40
CA GLU A 13 9.63 6.63 -6.35
C GLU A 13 9.93 5.17 -6.00
N SER A 14 10.08 4.89 -4.71
CA SER A 14 10.19 3.52 -4.23
C SER A 14 8.82 3.04 -3.78
N GLY A 15 8.39 1.91 -4.30
CA GLY A 15 7.15 1.29 -3.87
C GLY A 15 7.40 0.19 -2.85
N SER A 16 6.33 -0.30 -2.24
CA SER A 16 6.41 -1.42 -1.32
C SER A 16 5.13 -2.24 -1.34
N LEU A 17 5.28 -3.51 -0.99
CA LEU A 17 4.18 -4.43 -0.72
C LEU A 17 4.35 -4.94 0.71
N ALA A 18 3.26 -5.08 1.42
CA ALA A 18 3.27 -5.66 2.76
C ALA A 18 2.18 -6.71 2.88
N LEU A 19 2.53 -7.84 3.45
CA LEU A 19 1.60 -8.92 3.75
C LEU A 19 1.46 -8.99 5.26
N MET A 20 0.24 -8.87 5.74
CA MET A 20 -0.06 -8.87 7.17
C MET A 20 -1.10 -9.93 7.51
N ARG A 21 -0.93 -10.56 8.66
CA ARG A 21 -1.95 -11.42 9.24
C ARG A 21 -2.42 -10.79 10.53
N GLY A 22 -3.62 -10.19 10.47
CA GLY A 22 -4.08 -9.34 11.57
C GLY A 22 -3.15 -8.16 11.75
N GLN A 23 -2.58 -8.01 12.95
CA GLN A 23 -1.63 -6.94 13.25
C GLN A 23 -0.17 -7.38 13.08
N GLU A 24 0.08 -8.62 12.69
CA GLU A 24 1.42 -9.15 12.52
C GLU A 24 1.89 -8.97 11.08
N LEU A 25 3.07 -8.36 10.92
CA LEU A 25 3.71 -8.23 9.61
C LEU A 25 4.35 -9.56 9.22
N VAL A 26 3.86 -10.17 8.15
CA VAL A 26 4.42 -11.42 7.62
C VAL A 26 5.66 -11.13 6.81
N GLU A 27 5.57 -10.21 5.86
CA GLU A 27 6.70 -9.78 5.06
C GLU A 27 6.40 -8.43 4.42
N GLU A 28 7.41 -7.57 4.35
CA GLU A 28 7.40 -6.36 3.54
C GLU A 28 8.50 -6.47 2.50
N THR A 29 8.20 -6.09 1.26
CA THR A 29 9.18 -6.11 0.17
C THR A 29 9.12 -4.80 -0.61
N MET A 30 10.28 -4.38 -1.09
CA MET A 30 10.39 -3.16 -1.88
C MET A 30 10.07 -3.46 -3.35
N LEU A 31 9.38 -2.51 -3.97
CA LEU A 31 9.15 -2.49 -5.41
C LEU A 31 10.10 -1.50 -6.05
N ARG A 32 10.90 -1.98 -7.00
CA ARG A 32 11.76 -1.11 -7.80
C ARG A 32 11.30 -1.22 -9.25
N ALA A 33 10.84 -0.11 -9.79
CA ALA A 33 10.29 -0.08 -11.13
C ALA A 33 10.67 1.25 -11.81
N PRO A 34 11.89 1.33 -12.40
CA PRO A 34 12.33 2.56 -13.08
C PRO A 34 11.36 3.00 -14.18
N ASP A 35 10.69 2.04 -14.81
CA ASP A 35 9.75 2.28 -15.91
C ASP A 35 8.29 2.32 -15.46
N GLY A 36 8.05 2.41 -14.14
CA GLY A 36 6.72 2.48 -13.56
C GLY A 36 6.24 1.17 -12.94
N PHE A 37 5.39 1.28 -11.92
CA PHE A 37 4.95 0.13 -11.14
C PHE A 37 3.93 -0.74 -11.88
N ALA A 38 3.18 -0.17 -12.82
CA ALA A 38 2.11 -0.90 -13.50
C ALA A 38 2.59 -2.18 -14.18
N HIS A 39 3.83 -2.20 -14.66
CA HIS A 39 4.39 -3.36 -15.36
C HIS A 39 4.82 -4.49 -14.45
N VAL A 40 5.11 -4.21 -13.20
CA VAL A 40 5.78 -5.18 -12.30
C VAL A 40 4.96 -5.54 -11.07
N ILE A 41 3.92 -4.77 -10.76
CA ILE A 41 3.20 -4.89 -9.49
C ILE A 41 2.58 -6.29 -9.29
N TYR A 42 1.94 -6.83 -10.31
CA TYR A 42 1.28 -8.15 -10.20
C TYR A 42 2.30 -9.27 -10.06
N GLN A 43 3.44 -9.17 -10.76
CA GLN A 43 4.51 -10.15 -10.66
C GLN A 43 5.09 -10.18 -9.24
N HIS A 44 5.40 -9.00 -8.68
CA HIS A 44 5.94 -8.91 -7.33
C HIS A 44 4.94 -9.37 -6.27
N LEU A 45 3.67 -9.05 -6.48
CA LEU A 45 2.59 -9.50 -5.59
C LEU A 45 2.48 -11.02 -5.59
N ALA A 46 2.50 -11.64 -6.76
CA ALA A 46 2.45 -13.10 -6.89
C ALA A 46 3.68 -13.76 -6.24
N GLN A 47 4.85 -13.16 -6.40
CA GLN A 47 6.08 -13.66 -5.79
C GLN A 47 6.03 -13.57 -4.26
N LEU A 48 5.54 -12.44 -3.72
CA LEU A 48 5.39 -12.27 -2.28
C LEU A 48 4.47 -13.34 -1.69
N LEU A 49 3.30 -13.49 -2.26
CA LEU A 49 2.34 -14.50 -1.79
C LEU A 49 2.90 -15.92 -1.96
N GLY A 50 3.56 -16.18 -3.10
CA GLY A 50 4.12 -17.51 -3.39
C GLY A 50 5.19 -17.92 -2.39
N ARG A 51 6.00 -16.98 -1.88
CA ARG A 51 7.01 -17.29 -0.86
C ARG A 51 6.39 -17.83 0.43
N HIS A 52 5.13 -17.53 0.69
CA HIS A 52 4.41 -17.97 1.88
C HIS A 52 3.36 -19.06 1.56
N GLY A 53 3.43 -19.64 0.37
CA GLY A 53 2.47 -20.68 -0.04
C GLY A 53 1.05 -20.17 -0.21
N MET A 54 0.88 -18.88 -0.52
CA MET A 54 -0.43 -18.23 -0.61
C MET A 54 -0.76 -17.82 -2.03
N LYS A 55 -2.06 -17.71 -2.31
CA LYS A 55 -2.61 -17.23 -3.58
C LYS A 55 -3.45 -15.99 -3.33
N PRO A 56 -3.66 -15.12 -4.34
CA PRO A 56 -4.47 -13.92 -4.17
C PRO A 56 -5.87 -14.17 -3.60
N ALA A 57 -6.49 -15.30 -3.95
CA ALA A 57 -7.81 -15.66 -3.43
C ALA A 57 -7.85 -15.89 -1.92
N MET A 58 -6.69 -16.13 -1.29
CA MET A 58 -6.58 -16.30 0.16
C MET A 58 -6.52 -14.97 0.91
N VAL A 59 -6.28 -13.87 0.22
CA VAL A 59 -6.22 -12.54 0.83
C VAL A 59 -7.63 -12.10 1.18
N ASP A 60 -7.82 -11.62 2.41
CA ASP A 60 -9.12 -11.19 2.91
C ASP A 60 -9.43 -9.72 2.63
N CYS A 61 -8.38 -8.90 2.50
CA CYS A 61 -8.53 -7.47 2.26
C CYS A 61 -7.33 -6.95 1.49
N PHE A 62 -7.58 -6.12 0.49
CA PHE A 62 -6.55 -5.41 -0.26
C PHE A 62 -6.54 -3.95 0.15
N ALA A 63 -5.36 -3.40 0.43
CA ALA A 63 -5.21 -2.02 0.84
C ALA A 63 -4.20 -1.31 -0.07
N ALA A 64 -4.42 -0.04 -0.34
CA ALA A 64 -3.47 0.78 -1.09
C ALA A 64 -3.31 2.14 -0.42
N ALA A 65 -2.08 2.64 -0.44
CA ALA A 65 -1.80 4.01 -0.06
C ALA A 65 -2.49 4.94 -1.07
N SER A 66 -3.29 5.87 -0.56
CA SER A 66 -4.13 6.76 -1.37
C SER A 66 -3.56 8.16 -1.54
N GLY A 67 -2.34 8.39 -1.06
CA GLY A 67 -1.70 9.70 -1.11
C GLY A 67 -1.89 10.47 0.18
N PRO A 68 -1.39 11.70 0.21
CA PRO A 68 -0.79 12.42 -0.92
C PRO A 68 0.55 11.83 -1.37
N GLY A 69 0.83 11.97 -2.67
CA GLY A 69 2.04 11.45 -3.28
C GLY A 69 2.02 11.61 -4.79
N SER A 70 2.81 10.81 -5.49
CA SER A 70 2.85 10.80 -6.95
C SER A 70 1.46 10.56 -7.54
N PHE A 71 1.01 11.44 -8.42
CA PHE A 71 -0.30 11.34 -9.07
C PHE A 71 -0.47 10.01 -9.80
N THR A 72 0.52 9.64 -10.62
CA THR A 72 0.48 8.37 -11.36
C THR A 72 0.58 7.18 -10.42
N GLY A 73 1.49 7.23 -9.45
CA GLY A 73 1.70 6.14 -8.50
C GLY A 73 0.47 5.85 -7.64
N VAL A 74 -0.19 6.89 -7.14
CA VAL A 74 -1.44 6.75 -6.37
C VAL A 74 -2.49 5.99 -7.19
N ARG A 75 -2.65 6.37 -8.46
CA ARG A 75 -3.65 5.75 -9.33
C ARG A 75 -3.31 4.29 -9.65
N VAL A 76 -2.03 3.97 -9.84
CA VAL A 76 -1.60 2.58 -10.10
C VAL A 76 -1.96 1.67 -8.93
N GLY A 77 -1.62 2.07 -7.71
CA GLY A 77 -1.91 1.27 -6.52
C GLY A 77 -3.40 1.09 -6.28
N LEU A 78 -4.16 2.17 -6.36
CA LEU A 78 -5.61 2.13 -6.16
C LEU A 78 -6.30 1.27 -7.23
N ALA A 79 -5.90 1.41 -8.50
CA ALA A 79 -6.45 0.60 -9.58
C ALA A 79 -6.14 -0.89 -9.39
N CYS A 80 -4.91 -1.20 -8.95
CA CYS A 80 -4.50 -2.58 -8.69
C CYS A 80 -5.36 -3.23 -7.61
N VAL A 81 -5.50 -2.60 -6.45
CA VAL A 81 -6.27 -3.19 -5.35
C VAL A 81 -7.75 -3.25 -5.69
N LYS A 82 -8.29 -2.25 -6.39
CA LYS A 82 -9.68 -2.28 -6.81
C LYS A 82 -9.95 -3.44 -7.77
N GLY A 83 -9.08 -3.62 -8.75
CA GLY A 83 -9.21 -4.72 -9.72
C GLY A 83 -9.14 -6.08 -9.05
N LEU A 84 -8.19 -6.28 -8.15
CA LEU A 84 -8.07 -7.53 -7.39
C LEU A 84 -9.27 -7.78 -6.49
N ALA A 85 -9.72 -6.76 -5.76
CA ALA A 85 -10.86 -6.86 -4.87
C ALA A 85 -12.13 -7.20 -5.64
N ASP A 86 -12.38 -6.53 -6.76
CA ASP A 86 -13.55 -6.78 -7.59
C ASP A 86 -13.52 -8.20 -8.18
N ALA A 87 -12.36 -8.63 -8.68
CA ALA A 87 -12.20 -9.95 -9.29
C ALA A 87 -12.38 -11.09 -8.29
N LEU A 88 -11.97 -10.89 -7.04
CA LEU A 88 -11.95 -11.93 -6.01
C LEU A 88 -13.10 -11.79 -5.00
N GLY A 89 -13.94 -10.78 -5.13
CA GLY A 89 -15.05 -10.54 -4.20
C GLY A 89 -14.59 -10.17 -2.81
N LYS A 90 -13.49 -9.41 -2.70
CA LYS A 90 -12.90 -9.01 -1.42
C LYS A 90 -13.00 -7.49 -1.24
N PRO A 91 -12.95 -7.00 0.02
CA PRO A 91 -12.92 -5.56 0.26
C PRO A 91 -11.60 -4.93 -0.16
N ALA A 92 -11.69 -3.67 -0.59
CA ALA A 92 -10.55 -2.82 -0.87
C ALA A 92 -10.61 -1.60 0.05
N VAL A 93 -9.45 -1.20 0.58
CA VAL A 93 -9.34 -0.08 1.52
C VAL A 93 -8.27 0.89 1.03
N ALA A 94 -8.58 2.17 1.05
CA ALA A 94 -7.62 3.24 0.79
C ALA A 94 -7.09 3.77 2.12
N VAL A 95 -5.77 3.90 2.24
CA VAL A 95 -5.12 4.38 3.47
C VAL A 95 -4.36 5.66 3.15
N SER A 96 -4.68 6.74 3.87
CA SER A 96 -3.98 8.00 3.73
C SER A 96 -2.52 7.88 4.17
N ASN A 97 -1.59 8.39 3.35
CA ASN A 97 -0.17 8.41 3.70
C ASN A 97 0.10 9.22 4.97
N LEU A 98 -0.63 10.33 5.15
CA LEU A 98 -0.49 11.15 6.33
C LEU A 98 -0.99 10.43 7.58
N GLN A 99 -2.10 9.70 7.46
CA GLN A 99 -2.63 8.91 8.56
C GLN A 99 -1.68 7.76 8.92
N ALA A 100 -1.09 7.10 7.93
CA ALA A 100 -0.12 6.04 8.17
C ALA A 100 1.12 6.58 8.90
N LEU A 101 1.63 7.76 8.50
CA LEU A 101 2.75 8.40 9.20
C LEU A 101 2.38 8.78 10.64
N ALA A 102 1.16 9.25 10.87
CA ALA A 102 0.70 9.59 12.21
C ALA A 102 0.72 8.40 13.17
N SER A 103 0.63 7.17 12.65
CA SER A 103 0.68 5.97 13.47
C SER A 103 2.02 5.76 14.18
N PHE A 104 3.10 6.40 13.70
CA PHE A 104 4.41 6.34 14.37
C PHE A 104 4.49 7.24 15.59
N GLY A 105 3.56 8.19 15.73
CA GLY A 105 3.52 9.06 16.91
C GLY A 105 2.78 8.40 18.07
N SER A 106 3.03 8.88 19.29
CA SER A 106 2.40 8.36 20.50
C SER A 106 1.48 9.35 21.20
N ALA A 107 1.54 10.64 20.83
CA ALA A 107 0.69 11.67 21.45
C ALA A 107 -0.75 11.58 20.92
N PRO A 108 -1.77 11.94 21.72
CA PRO A 108 -3.15 11.97 21.26
C PRO A 108 -3.39 12.91 20.10
N LEU A 109 -2.69 14.05 20.07
CA LEU A 109 -2.74 15.01 18.97
C LEU A 109 -1.41 14.97 18.22
N ARG A 110 -1.47 14.77 16.91
CA ARG A 110 -0.28 14.60 16.08
C ARG A 110 -0.39 15.42 14.81
N ALA A 111 0.73 16.02 14.42
CA ALA A 111 0.85 16.66 13.12
C ALA A 111 1.82 15.87 12.26
N VAL A 112 1.48 15.68 10.99
CA VAL A 112 2.31 14.98 10.03
C VAL A 112 2.47 15.82 8.78
N VAL A 113 3.66 15.76 8.18
CA VAL A 113 3.97 16.49 6.96
C VAL A 113 4.69 15.58 5.96
N LEU A 114 4.44 15.81 4.69
CA LEU A 114 5.12 15.16 3.58
C LEU A 114 5.61 16.22 2.61
N ASP A 115 6.78 16.00 2.03
CA ASP A 115 7.29 16.87 0.98
C ASP A 115 6.39 16.75 -0.26
N ALA A 116 5.81 17.87 -0.67
CA ALA A 116 4.95 17.96 -1.86
C ALA A 116 5.72 18.37 -3.10
N ARG A 117 7.04 18.54 -2.96
CA ARG A 117 7.95 19.06 -3.99
C ARG A 117 7.68 20.53 -4.27
N ARG A 118 8.55 21.17 -5.07
CA ARG A 118 8.46 22.59 -5.44
C ARG A 118 8.36 23.52 -4.22
N GLY A 119 8.98 23.13 -3.09
CA GLY A 119 8.96 23.93 -1.88
C GLY A 119 7.66 23.90 -1.11
N GLU A 120 6.75 22.99 -1.44
CA GLU A 120 5.46 22.82 -0.76
C GLU A 120 5.45 21.57 0.10
N ILE A 121 4.50 21.50 1.03
CA ILE A 121 4.30 20.34 1.89
C ILE A 121 2.82 19.94 1.91
N TYR A 122 2.57 18.64 2.12
CA TYR A 122 1.27 18.14 2.55
C TYR A 122 1.28 18.04 4.07
N GLY A 123 0.19 18.41 4.72
CA GLY A 123 0.11 18.36 6.16
C GLY A 123 -1.28 18.03 6.66
N ALA A 124 -1.33 17.42 7.85
CA ALA A 124 -2.57 17.11 8.57
C ALA A 124 -2.31 17.08 10.07
N VAL A 125 -3.34 17.36 10.83
CA VAL A 125 -3.31 17.32 12.29
C VAL A 125 -4.28 16.27 12.80
#